data_7b67e55c3a8f9890f4b2cded071452f8
#
_entry.id   7b67e55c3a8f9890f4b2cded071452f8
#
_cell.length_a   1.000
_cell.length_b   1.000
_cell.length_c   1.000
_cell.angle_alpha   90.00
_cell.angle_beta   90.00
_cell.angle_gamma   90.00
#
_symmetry.space_group_name_H-M   'P 1'
#
loop_
_entity.id
_entity.type
_entity.pdbx_description
1 polymer ?
#
loop_
_entity_poly.entity_id
_entity_poly.type
_entity_poly.pdbx_seq_one_letter_code
_entity_poly.pdbx_strand_id
1 'polypeptide(L)'
;MNLEQLTALEYQWLHKQHSCGENRETLYKQLGVYAAWQDIFRQYVALAGQGDIEALKRALYLAWTQRSQGPILSGVEDLDRELIRELLGIADDLARTGGLDAELQWMLPYYYLIEPSYIEQFEGFEALRQVNRQDPFLYRQACLKSSFDNRGHMGEYWKSKQAILRQWPYPRPNTPHPP
;
A
#
# COMPACT_ATOMS: atom_id res chain seq x y z
N MET A 1 15.07 -13.77 -1.68
CA MET A 1 14.85 -13.32 -0.27
C MET A 1 13.45 -13.75 0.13
N ASN A 2 13.21 -14.13 1.38
CA ASN A 2 11.85 -14.44 1.86
C ASN A 2 11.19 -13.20 2.47
N LEU A 3 9.89 -13.29 2.78
CA LEU A 3 9.09 -12.18 3.32
C LEU A 3 9.64 -11.60 4.62
N GLU A 4 10.16 -12.46 5.53
CA GLU A 4 10.72 -12.01 6.80
C GLU A 4 12.00 -11.18 6.62
N GLN A 5 12.88 -11.63 5.73
CA GLN A 5 14.11 -10.91 5.38
C GLN A 5 13.80 -9.56 4.71
N LEU A 6 12.78 -9.53 3.83
CA LEU A 6 12.31 -8.27 3.24
C LEU A 6 11.73 -7.32 4.29
N THR A 7 10.96 -7.84 5.25
CA THR A 7 10.42 -7.03 6.35
C THR A 7 11.55 -6.39 7.17
N ALA A 8 12.58 -7.15 7.51
CA ALA A 8 13.74 -6.61 8.22
C ALA A 8 14.46 -5.53 7.42
N LEU A 9 14.61 -5.72 6.11
CA LEU A 9 15.21 -4.74 5.20
C LEU A 9 14.36 -3.45 5.11
N GLU A 10 13.03 -3.56 5.00
CA GLU A 10 12.13 -2.39 5.04
C GLU A 10 12.34 -1.56 6.30
N TYR A 11 12.37 -2.21 7.49
CA TYR A 11 12.56 -1.48 8.74
C TYR A 11 13.92 -0.81 8.83
N GLN A 12 14.98 -1.40 8.28
CA GLN A 12 16.28 -0.73 8.19
C GLN A 12 16.19 0.56 7.35
N TRP A 13 15.48 0.52 6.21
CA TRP A 13 15.32 1.69 5.36
C TRP A 13 14.38 2.73 5.96
N LEU A 14 13.28 2.33 6.59
CA LEU A 14 12.40 3.24 7.31
C LEU A 14 13.15 3.97 8.44
N HIS A 15 13.99 3.26 9.18
CA HIS A 15 14.82 3.88 10.21
C HIS A 15 15.80 4.91 9.63
N LYS A 16 16.49 4.57 8.53
CA LYS A 16 17.36 5.52 7.82
C LYS A 16 16.59 6.76 7.34
N GLN A 17 15.38 6.59 6.78
CA GLN A 17 14.54 7.70 6.33
C GLN A 17 14.15 8.62 7.49
N HIS A 18 13.75 8.06 8.62
CA HIS A 18 13.39 8.83 9.81
C HIS A 18 14.58 9.64 10.37
N SER A 19 15.80 9.16 10.20
CA SER A 19 17.01 9.86 10.65
C SER A 19 17.44 11.02 9.73
N CYS A 20 16.88 11.16 8.53
CA CYS A 20 17.29 12.18 7.57
C CYS A 20 16.85 13.63 7.89
N GLY A 21 15.93 13.84 8.84
CA GLY A 21 15.48 15.18 9.23
C GLY A 21 14.91 16.02 8.09
N GLU A 22 15.29 17.30 8.00
CA GLU A 22 14.74 18.25 7.03
C GLU A 22 15.38 18.14 5.62
N ASN A 23 16.61 17.61 5.50
CA ASN A 23 17.33 17.50 4.23
C ASN A 23 17.05 16.21 3.43
N ARG A 24 15.84 15.69 3.53
CA ARG A 24 15.46 14.37 3.00
C ARG A 24 15.81 14.19 1.53
N GLU A 25 15.49 15.12 0.67
CA GLU A 25 15.69 14.96 -0.78
C GLU A 25 17.15 14.68 -1.15
N THR A 26 18.07 15.49 -0.60
CA THR A 26 19.50 15.32 -0.84
C THR A 26 20.02 14.02 -0.23
N LEU A 27 19.63 13.74 1.03
CA LEU A 27 20.09 12.55 1.75
C LEU A 27 19.52 11.27 1.15
N TYR A 28 18.28 11.24 0.65
CA TYR A 28 17.70 10.08 -0.01
C TYR A 28 18.47 9.69 -1.27
N LYS A 29 18.88 10.68 -2.07
CA LYS A 29 19.74 10.46 -3.25
C LYS A 29 21.12 9.93 -2.83
N GLN A 30 21.77 10.56 -1.86
CA GLN A 30 23.11 10.17 -1.39
C GLN A 30 23.12 8.78 -0.74
N LEU A 31 22.11 8.42 0.03
CA LEU A 31 22.00 7.14 0.72
C LEU A 31 21.44 6.03 -0.16
N GLY A 32 20.97 6.33 -1.37
CA GLY A 32 20.37 5.34 -2.27
C GLY A 32 18.99 4.83 -1.82
N VAL A 33 18.21 5.67 -1.10
CA VAL A 33 16.88 5.29 -0.58
C VAL A 33 15.95 4.87 -1.71
N TYR A 34 15.87 5.63 -2.79
CA TYR A 34 15.00 5.34 -3.93
C TYR A 34 15.34 3.99 -4.59
N ALA A 35 16.63 3.74 -4.84
CA ALA A 35 17.08 2.46 -5.40
C ALA A 35 16.76 1.28 -4.48
N ALA A 36 16.88 1.47 -3.17
CA ALA A 36 16.53 0.42 -2.21
C ALA A 36 15.05 0.07 -2.24
N TRP A 37 14.15 1.06 -2.33
CA TRP A 37 12.71 0.80 -2.45
C TRP A 37 12.32 0.18 -3.79
N GLN A 38 13.02 0.51 -4.88
CA GLN A 38 12.85 -0.18 -6.16
C GLN A 38 13.23 -1.66 -6.05
N ASP A 39 14.33 -1.99 -5.36
CA ASP A 39 14.77 -3.38 -5.16
C ASP A 39 13.82 -4.15 -4.23
N ILE A 40 13.33 -3.53 -3.16
CA ILE A 40 12.33 -4.11 -2.26
C ILE A 40 11.03 -4.39 -3.03
N PHE A 41 10.57 -3.43 -3.82
CA PHE A 41 9.38 -3.59 -4.66
C PHE A 41 9.51 -4.77 -5.63
N ARG A 42 10.63 -4.86 -6.37
CA ARG A 42 10.90 -5.97 -7.28
C ARG A 42 10.81 -7.33 -6.57
N GLN A 43 11.34 -7.44 -5.37
CA GLN A 43 11.29 -8.68 -4.62
C GLN A 43 9.89 -9.02 -4.12
N TYR A 44 9.08 -8.02 -3.74
CA TYR A 44 7.67 -8.26 -3.40
C TYR A 44 6.86 -8.72 -4.60
N VAL A 45 7.08 -8.13 -5.79
CA VAL A 45 6.41 -8.61 -7.02
C VAL A 45 6.77 -10.06 -7.31
N ALA A 46 8.05 -10.43 -7.18
CA ALA A 46 8.50 -11.81 -7.38
C ALA A 46 7.87 -12.80 -6.37
N LEU A 47 7.70 -12.42 -5.10
CA LEU A 47 7.02 -13.25 -4.09
C LEU A 47 5.51 -13.32 -4.36
N ALA A 48 4.89 -12.22 -4.76
CA ALA A 48 3.47 -12.18 -5.15
C ALA A 48 3.19 -13.12 -6.34
N GLY A 49 4.09 -13.16 -7.33
CA GLY A 49 4.04 -14.11 -8.45
C GLY A 49 4.15 -15.59 -8.04
N GLN A 50 4.72 -15.87 -6.85
CA GLN A 50 4.76 -17.19 -6.24
C GLN A 50 3.53 -17.50 -5.35
N GLY A 51 2.56 -16.59 -5.27
CA GLY A 51 1.33 -16.73 -4.51
C GLY A 51 1.37 -16.17 -3.09
N ASP A 52 2.40 -15.41 -2.72
CA ASP A 52 2.46 -14.75 -1.41
C ASP A 52 1.53 -13.52 -1.39
N ILE A 53 0.37 -13.65 -0.74
CA ILE A 53 -0.66 -12.61 -0.65
C ILE A 53 -0.19 -11.42 0.18
N GLU A 54 0.62 -11.62 1.21
CA GLU A 54 1.15 -10.51 2.01
C GLU A 54 2.17 -9.69 1.20
N ALA A 55 3.01 -10.34 0.40
CA ALA A 55 3.92 -9.66 -0.52
C ALA A 55 3.13 -8.87 -1.59
N LEU A 56 2.04 -9.43 -2.11
CA LEU A 56 1.13 -8.73 -3.03
C LEU A 56 0.57 -7.44 -2.41
N LYS A 57 0.08 -7.49 -1.17
CA LYS A 57 -0.44 -6.32 -0.46
C LYS A 57 0.61 -5.22 -0.32
N ARG A 58 1.82 -5.60 0.07
CA ARG A 58 2.92 -4.64 0.26
C ARG A 58 3.38 -4.03 -1.06
N ALA A 59 3.48 -4.82 -2.12
CA ALA A 59 3.80 -4.32 -3.45
C ALA A 59 2.72 -3.35 -3.96
N LEU A 60 1.43 -3.69 -3.82
CA LEU A 60 0.31 -2.80 -4.19
C LEU A 60 0.34 -1.49 -3.40
N TYR A 61 0.64 -1.55 -2.10
CA TYR A 61 0.84 -0.37 -1.28
C TYR A 61 1.98 0.52 -1.79
N LEU A 62 3.14 -0.05 -2.14
CA LEU A 62 4.28 0.72 -2.66
C LEU A 62 3.95 1.37 -4.02
N ALA A 63 3.30 0.63 -4.93
CA ALA A 63 2.87 1.15 -6.23
C ALA A 63 1.88 2.32 -6.08
N TRP A 64 0.95 2.22 -5.12
CA TRP A 64 0.02 3.28 -4.78
C TRP A 64 0.72 4.47 -4.10
N THR A 65 1.62 4.20 -3.14
CA THR A 65 2.33 5.22 -2.34
C THR A 65 3.20 6.12 -3.22
N GLN A 66 3.85 5.58 -4.24
CA GLN A 66 4.60 6.36 -5.22
C GLN A 66 3.78 7.52 -5.80
N ARG A 67 2.48 7.33 -5.98
CA ARG A 67 1.58 8.33 -6.56
C ARG A 67 0.91 9.20 -5.50
N SER A 68 0.52 8.62 -4.38
CA SER A 68 -0.31 9.28 -3.38
C SER A 68 0.46 10.13 -2.37
N GLN A 69 1.74 9.84 -2.09
CA GLN A 69 2.48 10.52 -1.03
C GLN A 69 3.69 11.34 -1.51
N GLY A 70 4.11 11.15 -2.72
CA GLY A 70 5.33 11.76 -3.25
C GLY A 70 6.63 11.22 -2.64
N PRO A 71 7.76 11.32 -3.39
CA PRO A 71 9.00 10.61 -3.06
C PRO A 71 9.70 11.12 -1.78
N ILE A 72 9.60 12.41 -1.47
CA ILE A 72 10.23 12.98 -0.27
C ILE A 72 9.60 12.45 1.03
N LEU A 73 8.31 12.10 0.98
CA LEU A 73 7.59 11.58 2.15
C LEU A 73 7.71 10.07 2.25
N SER A 74 7.56 9.37 1.13
CA SER A 74 7.52 7.91 1.09
C SER A 74 8.88 7.25 0.90
N GLY A 75 9.84 7.93 0.27
CA GLY A 75 11.08 7.33 -0.22
C GLY A 75 10.90 6.48 -1.47
N VAL A 76 9.67 6.37 -1.99
CA VAL A 76 9.33 5.54 -3.15
C VAL A 76 9.24 6.41 -4.38
N GLU A 77 10.08 6.13 -5.39
CA GLU A 77 10.16 6.87 -6.64
C GLU A 77 10.51 5.91 -7.79
N ASP A 78 9.97 6.20 -8.97
CA ASP A 78 10.31 5.55 -10.24
C ASP A 78 10.30 4.01 -10.20
N LEU A 79 9.26 3.43 -9.58
CA LEU A 79 9.06 1.99 -9.62
C LEU A 79 8.89 1.54 -11.09
N ASP A 80 9.48 0.39 -11.41
CA ASP A 80 9.44 -0.19 -12.74
C ASP A 80 8.00 -0.39 -13.22
N ARG A 81 7.66 0.24 -14.35
CA ARG A 81 6.30 0.24 -14.90
C ARG A 81 5.82 -1.15 -15.32
N GLU A 82 6.73 -1.98 -15.83
CA GLU A 82 6.37 -3.35 -16.25
C GLU A 82 6.14 -4.24 -15.03
N LEU A 83 6.89 -4.07 -13.96
CA LEU A 83 6.64 -4.76 -12.70
C LEU A 83 5.31 -4.31 -12.05
N ILE A 84 4.94 -3.02 -12.16
CA ILE A 84 3.60 -2.57 -11.71
C ILE A 84 2.51 -3.24 -12.55
N ARG A 85 2.69 -3.35 -13.87
CA ARG A 85 1.74 -4.05 -14.76
C ARG A 85 1.60 -5.54 -14.39
N GLU A 86 2.71 -6.21 -14.13
CA GLU A 86 2.73 -7.60 -13.66
C GLU A 86 1.97 -7.75 -12.34
N LEU A 87 2.25 -6.89 -11.36
CA LEU A 87 1.58 -6.86 -10.07
C LEU A 87 0.06 -6.69 -10.19
N LEU A 88 -0.38 -5.72 -11.03
CA LEU A 88 -1.80 -5.48 -11.29
C LEU A 88 -2.45 -6.69 -11.98
N GLY A 89 -1.73 -7.41 -12.85
CA GLY A 89 -2.18 -8.66 -13.46
C GLY A 89 -2.44 -9.75 -12.43
N ILE A 90 -1.52 -9.94 -11.48
CA ILE A 90 -1.71 -10.90 -10.38
C ILE A 90 -2.96 -10.54 -9.55
N ALA A 91 -3.13 -9.27 -9.22
CA ALA A 91 -4.30 -8.80 -8.46
C ALA A 91 -5.62 -8.97 -9.25
N ASP A 92 -5.62 -8.70 -10.58
CA ASP A 92 -6.78 -8.89 -11.46
C ASP A 92 -7.18 -10.36 -11.59
N ASP A 93 -6.20 -11.27 -11.71
CA ASP A 93 -6.44 -12.71 -11.75
C ASP A 93 -7.08 -13.21 -10.45
N LEU A 94 -6.59 -12.75 -9.30
CA LEU A 94 -7.21 -13.05 -8.01
C LEU A 94 -8.61 -12.45 -7.90
N ALA A 95 -8.83 -11.22 -8.36
CA ALA A 95 -10.16 -10.60 -8.38
C ALA A 95 -11.15 -11.41 -9.23
N ARG A 96 -10.72 -11.86 -10.43
CA ARG A 96 -11.52 -12.65 -11.36
C ARG A 96 -11.90 -14.02 -10.81
N THR A 97 -11.02 -14.66 -10.07
CA THR A 97 -11.21 -15.99 -9.49
C THR A 97 -11.84 -15.98 -8.10
N GLY A 98 -12.10 -14.82 -7.50
CA GLY A 98 -12.57 -14.69 -6.11
C GLY A 98 -11.49 -15.00 -5.07
N GLY A 99 -10.23 -14.95 -5.45
CA GLY A 99 -9.08 -15.26 -4.57
C GLY A 99 -8.56 -14.09 -3.74
N LEU A 100 -9.16 -12.91 -3.86
CA LEU A 100 -8.81 -11.78 -2.99
C LEU A 100 -9.20 -12.06 -1.54
N ASP A 101 -8.26 -11.91 -0.61
CA ASP A 101 -8.56 -12.04 0.81
C ASP A 101 -9.35 -10.83 1.35
N ALA A 102 -9.85 -10.98 2.58
CA ALA A 102 -10.68 -9.96 3.23
C ALA A 102 -9.99 -8.59 3.36
N GLU A 103 -8.66 -8.54 3.46
CA GLU A 103 -7.94 -7.27 3.55
C GLU A 103 -7.87 -6.57 2.19
N LEU A 104 -7.50 -7.28 1.12
CA LEU A 104 -7.47 -6.72 -0.22
C LEU A 104 -8.85 -6.18 -0.66
N GLN A 105 -9.94 -6.84 -0.27
CA GLN A 105 -11.30 -6.41 -0.60
C GLN A 105 -11.64 -5.00 -0.07
N TRP A 106 -11.04 -4.53 1.00
CA TRP A 106 -11.25 -3.17 1.49
C TRP A 106 -10.06 -2.23 1.26
N MET A 107 -8.83 -2.74 1.14
CA MET A 107 -7.65 -1.92 0.84
C MET A 107 -7.71 -1.34 -0.57
N LEU A 108 -8.09 -2.15 -1.56
CA LEU A 108 -8.11 -1.76 -2.96
C LEU A 108 -9.10 -0.61 -3.25
N PRO A 109 -10.38 -0.66 -2.81
CA PRO A 109 -11.29 0.48 -2.96
C PRO A 109 -10.80 1.74 -2.25
N TYR A 110 -10.15 1.59 -1.08
CA TYR A 110 -9.56 2.73 -0.37
C TYR A 110 -8.40 3.35 -1.17
N TYR A 111 -7.48 2.55 -1.70
CA TYR A 111 -6.38 3.04 -2.53
C TYR A 111 -6.90 3.78 -3.77
N TYR A 112 -7.92 3.25 -4.41
CA TYR A 112 -8.53 3.84 -5.58
C TYR A 112 -9.23 5.16 -5.26
N LEU A 113 -9.92 5.28 -4.12
CA LEU A 113 -10.53 6.53 -3.66
C LEU A 113 -9.50 7.66 -3.53
N ILE A 114 -8.33 7.36 -2.98
CA ILE A 114 -7.29 8.35 -2.69
C ILE A 114 -6.51 8.71 -3.95
N GLU A 115 -6.13 7.72 -4.74
CA GLU A 115 -5.25 7.90 -5.90
C GLU A 115 -5.58 6.89 -7.01
N PRO A 116 -6.59 7.17 -7.85
CA PRO A 116 -7.00 6.24 -8.90
C PRO A 116 -5.96 6.06 -10.00
N SER A 117 -5.05 7.02 -10.20
CA SER A 117 -4.08 6.95 -11.30
C SER A 117 -3.09 5.81 -11.16
N TYR A 118 -2.94 5.20 -9.96
CA TYR A 118 -2.05 4.05 -9.79
C TYR A 118 -2.45 2.86 -10.68
N ILE A 119 -3.73 2.74 -11.05
CA ILE A 119 -4.25 1.71 -11.97
C ILE A 119 -4.76 2.30 -13.29
N GLU A 120 -5.39 3.50 -13.29
CA GLU A 120 -6.03 4.08 -14.47
C GLU A 120 -5.04 4.40 -15.61
N GLN A 121 -3.76 4.55 -15.31
CA GLN A 121 -2.71 4.73 -16.30
C GLN A 121 -2.37 3.46 -17.11
N PHE A 122 -2.97 2.32 -16.77
CA PHE A 122 -2.79 1.04 -17.46
C PHE A 122 -4.10 0.58 -18.09
N GLU A 123 -4.04 0.02 -19.28
CA GLU A 123 -5.17 -0.63 -19.93
C GLU A 123 -5.36 -2.06 -19.39
N GLY A 124 -6.60 -2.54 -19.43
CA GLY A 124 -6.96 -3.86 -18.92
C GLY A 124 -7.32 -3.85 -17.43
N PHE A 125 -7.23 -5.01 -16.77
CA PHE A 125 -7.47 -5.22 -15.33
C PHE A 125 -8.93 -4.96 -14.92
N GLU A 126 -9.89 -5.46 -15.70
CA GLU A 126 -11.31 -5.17 -15.53
C GLU A 126 -11.89 -5.71 -14.21
N ALA A 127 -11.46 -6.90 -13.78
CA ALA A 127 -11.93 -7.49 -12.52
C ALA A 127 -11.42 -6.66 -11.31
N LEU A 128 -10.16 -6.24 -11.35
CA LEU A 128 -9.58 -5.37 -10.32
C LEU A 128 -10.26 -3.99 -10.29
N ARG A 129 -10.60 -3.42 -11.47
CA ARG A 129 -11.36 -2.16 -11.57
C ARG A 129 -12.75 -2.27 -10.96
N GLN A 130 -13.41 -3.41 -11.10
CA GLN A 130 -14.72 -3.65 -10.46
C GLN A 130 -14.60 -3.68 -8.94
N VAL A 131 -13.55 -4.32 -8.40
CA VAL A 131 -13.28 -4.32 -6.96
C VAL A 131 -12.99 -2.89 -6.47
N ASN A 132 -12.16 -2.14 -7.17
CA ASN A 132 -11.80 -0.78 -6.81
C ASN A 132 -13.00 0.18 -6.74
N ARG A 133 -14.08 -0.09 -7.45
CA ARG A 133 -15.31 0.72 -7.46
C ARG A 133 -16.31 0.33 -6.37
N GLN A 134 -15.98 -0.63 -5.52
CA GLN A 134 -16.81 -0.99 -4.37
C GLN A 134 -16.77 0.14 -3.31
N ASP A 135 -17.54 -0.03 -2.23
CA ASP A 135 -17.61 0.97 -1.15
C ASP A 135 -16.22 1.22 -0.53
N PRO A 136 -15.62 2.40 -0.76
CA PRO A 136 -14.28 2.69 -0.27
C PRO A 136 -14.23 2.92 1.25
N PHE A 137 -15.38 3.04 1.92
CA PHE A 137 -15.45 3.30 3.36
C PHE A 137 -15.46 2.03 4.22
N LEU A 138 -15.53 0.85 3.59
CA LEU A 138 -15.41 -0.44 4.29
C LEU A 138 -14.12 -0.53 5.13
N TYR A 139 -13.04 0.14 4.70
CA TYR A 139 -11.77 0.15 5.41
C TYR A 139 -11.89 0.63 6.87
N ARG A 140 -12.84 1.49 7.19
CA ARG A 140 -12.94 2.12 8.53
C ARG A 140 -13.09 1.08 9.64
N GLN A 141 -14.01 0.14 9.48
CA GLN A 141 -14.23 -0.91 10.48
C GLN A 141 -13.19 -2.03 10.36
N ALA A 142 -12.85 -2.40 9.14
CA ALA A 142 -11.89 -3.47 8.88
C ALA A 142 -10.49 -3.10 9.37
N CYS A 143 -10.02 -1.89 9.08
CA CYS A 143 -8.75 -1.37 9.56
C CYS A 143 -8.64 -1.40 11.09
N LEU A 144 -9.70 -1.01 11.83
CA LEU A 144 -9.70 -1.04 13.29
C LEU A 144 -9.57 -2.44 13.89
N LYS A 145 -9.94 -3.49 13.17
CA LYS A 145 -9.91 -4.89 13.58
C LYS A 145 -8.65 -5.64 13.12
N SER A 146 -7.91 -5.08 12.16
CA SER A 146 -6.73 -5.71 11.57
C SER A 146 -5.48 -5.46 12.43
N SER A 147 -4.52 -6.39 12.36
CA SER A 147 -3.17 -6.18 12.90
C SER A 147 -2.23 -5.76 11.77
N PHE A 148 -1.43 -4.74 12.04
CA PHE A 148 -0.44 -4.22 11.09
C PHE A 148 1.00 -4.30 11.64
N ASP A 149 1.20 -5.07 12.69
CA ASP A 149 2.53 -5.28 13.28
C ASP A 149 3.43 -6.07 12.32
N ASN A 150 4.69 -5.65 12.26
CA ASN A 150 5.71 -6.28 11.42
C ASN A 150 5.36 -6.36 9.92
N ARG A 151 4.63 -5.37 9.40
CA ARG A 151 4.23 -5.28 8.00
C ARG A 151 4.91 -4.14 7.25
N GLY A 152 6.11 -3.75 7.67
CA GLY A 152 6.96 -2.76 7.02
C GLY A 152 6.28 -1.40 6.81
N HIS A 153 6.58 -0.75 5.71
CA HIS A 153 6.05 0.58 5.37
C HIS A 153 4.52 0.62 5.30
N MET A 154 3.90 -0.41 4.71
CA MET A 154 2.44 -0.54 4.68
C MET A 154 1.86 -0.63 6.09
N GLY A 155 2.50 -1.38 6.97
CA GLY A 155 2.07 -1.53 8.36
C GLY A 155 2.10 -0.21 9.12
N GLU A 156 3.16 0.59 8.98
CA GLU A 156 3.27 1.90 9.62
C GLU A 156 2.19 2.89 9.13
N TYR A 157 1.90 2.86 7.83
CA TYR A 157 0.81 3.64 7.26
C TYR A 157 -0.55 3.29 7.88
N TRP A 158 -0.90 2.00 7.91
CA TRP A 158 -2.20 1.57 8.43
C TRP A 158 -2.33 1.74 9.95
N LYS A 159 -1.25 1.60 10.72
CA LYS A 159 -1.22 1.95 12.15
C LYS A 159 -1.53 3.43 12.37
N SER A 160 -0.95 4.31 11.57
CA SER A 160 -1.24 5.75 11.61
C SER A 160 -2.73 6.02 11.30
N LYS A 161 -3.31 5.34 10.31
CA LYS A 161 -4.75 5.42 10.01
C LYS A 161 -5.62 4.90 11.15
N GLN A 162 -5.26 3.78 11.77
CA GLN A 162 -5.96 3.28 12.96
C GLN A 162 -5.97 4.30 14.11
N ALA A 163 -4.84 4.95 14.36
CA ALA A 163 -4.74 5.97 15.41
C ALA A 163 -5.72 7.14 15.14
N ILE A 164 -5.79 7.63 13.90
CA ILE A 164 -6.72 8.68 13.49
C ILE A 164 -8.19 8.22 13.65
N LEU A 165 -8.51 7.01 13.19
CA LEU A 165 -9.88 6.47 13.25
C LEU A 165 -10.36 6.26 14.69
N ARG A 166 -9.46 5.93 15.64
CA ARG A 166 -9.78 5.80 17.06
C ARG A 166 -10.03 7.15 17.75
N GLN A 167 -9.30 8.19 17.34
CA GLN A 167 -9.45 9.54 17.89
C GLN A 167 -10.72 10.24 17.40
N TRP A 168 -11.14 9.96 16.16
CA TRP A 168 -12.29 10.58 15.52
C TRP A 168 -13.26 9.51 15.02
N PRO A 169 -14.01 8.88 15.95
CA PRO A 169 -15.06 7.97 15.53
C PRO A 169 -16.11 8.78 14.78
N TYR A 170 -16.24 8.54 13.47
CA TYR A 170 -17.26 9.16 12.66
C TYR A 170 -18.64 8.94 13.30
N PRO A 171 -19.51 9.96 13.34
CA PRO A 171 -20.86 9.80 13.85
C PRO A 171 -21.52 8.63 13.09
N ARG A 172 -22.15 7.74 13.83
CA ARG A 172 -22.98 6.66 13.24
C ARG A 172 -24.04 7.36 12.37
N PRO A 173 -24.38 6.82 11.18
CA PRO A 173 -25.34 7.46 10.26
C PRO A 173 -26.72 7.74 10.83
N ASN A 174 -27.01 7.44 12.08
CA ASN A 174 -28.28 7.62 12.76
C ASN A 174 -28.19 8.32 14.13
N THR A 175 -27.16 9.07 14.42
CA THR A 175 -27.23 9.97 15.58
C THR A 175 -27.97 11.24 15.15
N PRO A 176 -29.18 11.53 15.68
CA PRO A 176 -29.85 12.80 15.42
C PRO A 176 -28.93 13.93 15.92
N HIS A 177 -28.79 14.97 15.10
CA HIS A 177 -28.09 16.17 15.52
C HIS A 177 -28.71 16.69 16.81
N PRO A 178 -27.91 16.96 17.85
CA PRO A 178 -28.45 17.65 19.01
C PRO A 178 -29.03 19.01 18.58
N PRO A 179 -30.14 19.45 19.18
CA PRO A 179 -30.84 20.68 18.84
C PRO A 179 -29.98 21.92 19.03
#